data_1e18dfdb963171e8d2bd31fd8a3f9782
#
_entry.id   1e18dfdb963171e8d2bd31fd8a3f9782
#
_cell.length_a   1.000
_cell.length_b   1.000
_cell.length_c   1.000
_cell.angle_alpha   90.00
_cell.angle_beta   90.00
_cell.angle_gamma   90.00
#
_symmetry.space_group_name_H-M   'P 1'
#
loop_
_entity.id
_entity.type
_entity.pdbx_description
1 polymer ?
#
loop_
_entity_poly.entity_id
_entity_poly.type
_entity_poly.pdbx_seq_one_letter_code
_entity_poly.pdbx_strand_id
1 'polypeptide(L)'
;MSEFSFEDGVNLEVLNETKLLGLVISTDLRWNSNTRAIYAKAMSKMWLIRRMKVLKLEPELIFDYYIKEIRVLLEQGVAVWNSGLTKSQISELEKVQKVALKIILGDQYHSYELACNFFKIEKLSTRRLQLCTKFALKLYKSDKSDYYFTHAKKTINTRSEQKLLVENQCNTTKVFNAPHNYLARLINQNKSKIKINKN
;
A
#
# COMPACT_ATOMS: atom_id res chain seq x y z
N MET A 1 27.94 14.78 -12.33
CA MET A 1 27.50 13.37 -12.17
C MET A 1 28.52 12.72 -11.27
N SER A 2 28.14 12.31 -10.07
CA SER A 2 29.05 11.58 -9.18
C SER A 2 29.13 10.14 -9.66
N GLU A 3 30.27 9.75 -10.22
CA GLU A 3 30.56 8.35 -10.51
C GLU A 3 30.89 7.65 -9.20
N PHE A 4 30.13 6.60 -8.86
CA PHE A 4 30.49 5.71 -7.77
C PHE A 4 31.26 4.53 -8.37
N SER A 5 32.50 4.33 -7.92
CA SER A 5 33.31 3.17 -8.29
C SER A 5 33.59 2.33 -7.06
N PHE A 6 33.61 0.99 -7.22
CA PHE A 6 34.17 0.10 -6.21
C PHE A 6 35.71 0.13 -6.27
N GLU A 7 36.36 -0.32 -5.19
CA GLU A 7 37.82 -0.43 -5.10
C GLU A 7 38.41 -1.26 -6.26
N ASP A 8 37.62 -2.17 -6.85
CA ASP A 8 37.98 -3.01 -7.99
C ASP A 8 37.83 -2.32 -9.38
N GLY A 9 37.60 -1.00 -9.42
CA GLY A 9 37.49 -0.23 -10.65
C GLY A 9 36.22 -0.45 -11.48
N VAL A 10 35.21 -1.09 -10.91
CA VAL A 10 33.90 -1.28 -11.54
C VAL A 10 33.08 0.01 -11.40
N ASN A 11 32.78 0.66 -12.53
CA ASN A 11 31.90 1.84 -12.55
C ASN A 11 30.46 1.41 -12.38
N LEU A 12 29.75 2.02 -11.41
CA LEU A 12 28.33 1.82 -11.18
C LEU A 12 27.52 2.77 -12.04
N GLU A 13 26.56 2.21 -12.79
CA GLU A 13 25.60 3.01 -13.53
C GLU A 13 24.56 3.59 -12.56
N VAL A 14 24.42 4.91 -12.57
CA VAL A 14 23.39 5.61 -11.80
C VAL A 14 22.09 5.62 -12.59
N LEU A 15 21.14 4.77 -12.23
CA LEU A 15 19.83 4.70 -12.85
C LEU A 15 18.85 5.65 -12.17
N ASN A 16 18.06 6.37 -12.96
CA ASN A 16 16.98 7.21 -12.44
C ASN A 16 15.82 6.40 -11.88
N GLU A 17 15.56 5.22 -12.46
CA GLU A 17 14.52 4.29 -12.03
C GLU A 17 15.03 2.85 -12.12
N THR A 18 14.64 2.03 -11.17
CA THR A 18 14.94 0.59 -11.18
C THR A 18 13.74 -0.22 -10.75
N LYS A 19 13.67 -1.48 -11.19
CA LYS A 19 12.62 -2.41 -10.78
C LYS A 19 13.16 -3.40 -9.76
N LEU A 20 12.62 -3.37 -8.56
CA LEU A 20 12.98 -4.27 -7.47
C LEU A 20 11.74 -5.01 -6.95
N LEU A 21 11.76 -6.34 -6.96
CA LEU A 21 10.65 -7.19 -6.48
C LEU A 21 9.27 -6.80 -7.08
N GLY A 22 9.28 -6.36 -8.33
CA GLY A 22 8.07 -5.94 -9.04
C GLY A 22 7.61 -4.50 -8.79
N LEU A 23 8.29 -3.76 -7.93
CA LEU A 23 8.06 -2.32 -7.70
C LEU A 23 9.04 -1.50 -8.52
N VAL A 24 8.56 -0.38 -9.07
CA VAL A 24 9.41 0.62 -9.73
C VAL A 24 9.82 1.66 -8.69
N ILE A 25 11.11 1.74 -8.43
CA ILE A 25 11.70 2.70 -7.48
C ILE A 25 12.42 3.76 -8.28
N SER A 26 12.04 5.02 -8.09
CA SER A 26 12.72 6.19 -8.67
C SER A 26 13.60 6.89 -7.64
N THR A 27 14.63 7.59 -8.10
CA THR A 27 15.57 8.32 -7.24
C THR A 27 14.88 9.38 -6.37
N ASP A 28 13.76 9.94 -6.84
CA ASP A 28 12.98 10.92 -6.11
C ASP A 28 11.99 10.31 -5.09
N LEU A 29 11.79 8.99 -5.10
CA LEU A 29 10.86 8.22 -4.26
C LEU A 29 9.40 8.72 -4.30
N ARG A 30 8.96 9.29 -5.44
CA ARG A 30 7.60 9.84 -5.59
C ARG A 30 6.53 8.84 -6.00
N TRP A 31 6.88 7.63 -6.28
CA TRP A 31 5.97 6.52 -6.65
C TRP A 31 5.13 6.76 -7.92
N ASN A 32 5.39 7.82 -8.70
CA ASN A 32 4.63 8.10 -9.93
C ASN A 32 4.76 6.97 -10.95
N SER A 33 5.99 6.55 -11.22
CA SER A 33 6.28 5.48 -12.17
C SER A 33 5.73 4.13 -11.68
N ASN A 34 5.84 3.85 -10.39
CA ASN A 34 5.26 2.64 -9.79
C ASN A 34 3.73 2.63 -9.90
N THR A 35 3.07 3.74 -9.52
CA THR A 35 1.60 3.84 -9.58
C THR A 35 1.10 3.70 -11.00
N ARG A 36 1.77 4.35 -11.97
CA ARG A 36 1.44 4.24 -13.39
C ARG A 36 1.60 2.81 -13.91
N ALA A 37 2.69 2.14 -13.54
CA ALA A 37 2.94 0.75 -13.94
C ALA A 37 1.88 -0.21 -13.35
N ILE A 38 1.54 -0.07 -12.08
CA ILE A 38 0.49 -0.86 -11.42
C ILE A 38 -0.87 -0.60 -12.10
N TYR A 39 -1.22 0.67 -12.31
CA TYR A 39 -2.48 1.05 -12.97
C TYR A 39 -2.58 0.47 -14.38
N ALA A 40 -1.55 0.64 -15.21
CA ALA A 40 -1.53 0.13 -16.56
C ALA A 40 -1.68 -1.40 -16.60
N LYS A 41 -0.94 -2.11 -15.73
CA LYS A 41 -1.02 -3.57 -15.62
C LYS A 41 -2.40 -4.04 -15.14
N ALA A 42 -2.99 -3.35 -14.18
CA ALA A 42 -4.34 -3.67 -13.70
C ALA A 42 -5.40 -3.41 -14.77
N MET A 43 -5.30 -2.26 -15.47
CA MET A 43 -6.23 -1.91 -16.55
C MET A 43 -6.11 -2.83 -17.76
N SER A 44 -4.91 -3.32 -18.08
CA SER A 44 -4.75 -4.29 -19.19
C SER A 44 -5.50 -5.61 -18.92
N LYS A 45 -5.64 -6.03 -17.65
CA LYS A 45 -6.41 -7.22 -17.29
C LYS A 45 -7.94 -7.01 -17.33
N MET A 46 -8.42 -5.76 -17.45
CA MET A 46 -9.87 -5.48 -17.51
C MET A 46 -10.53 -5.99 -18.78
N TRP A 47 -9.76 -6.24 -19.85
CA TRP A 47 -10.33 -6.80 -21.07
C TRP A 47 -10.97 -8.18 -20.81
N LEU A 48 -10.34 -9.00 -19.94
CA LEU A 48 -10.86 -10.33 -19.61
C LEU A 48 -12.15 -10.23 -18.79
N ILE A 49 -12.24 -9.29 -17.83
CA ILE A 49 -13.51 -9.01 -17.11
C ILE A 49 -14.62 -8.67 -18.12
N ARG A 50 -14.34 -7.81 -19.12
CA ARG A 50 -15.32 -7.48 -20.16
C ARG A 50 -15.71 -8.71 -20.99
N ARG A 51 -14.72 -9.55 -21.34
CA ARG A 51 -14.97 -10.78 -22.10
C ARG A 51 -15.83 -11.77 -21.31
N MET A 52 -15.52 -11.99 -20.04
CA MET A 52 -16.31 -12.83 -19.13
C MET A 52 -17.75 -12.30 -19.01
N LYS A 53 -17.94 -10.97 -18.94
CA LYS A 53 -19.28 -10.35 -18.91
C LYS A 53 -20.06 -10.58 -20.20
N VAL A 54 -19.42 -10.46 -21.38
CA VAL A 54 -20.02 -10.76 -22.68
C VAL A 54 -20.45 -12.23 -22.77
N LEU A 55 -19.66 -13.14 -22.19
CA LEU A 55 -19.99 -14.56 -22.11
C LEU A 55 -21.07 -14.88 -21.06
N LYS A 56 -21.66 -13.85 -20.43
CA LYS A 56 -22.72 -13.96 -19.41
C LYS A 56 -22.36 -14.87 -18.23
N LEU A 57 -21.07 -14.88 -17.85
CA LEU A 57 -20.65 -15.59 -16.64
C LEU A 57 -21.26 -14.91 -15.39
N GLU A 58 -21.46 -15.71 -14.35
CA GLU A 58 -21.99 -15.23 -13.07
C GLU A 58 -21.11 -14.11 -12.48
N PRO A 59 -21.71 -13.06 -11.92
CA PRO A 59 -21.00 -11.92 -11.35
C PRO A 59 -19.96 -12.32 -10.30
N GLU A 60 -20.26 -13.33 -9.49
CA GLU A 60 -19.39 -13.87 -8.45
C GLU A 60 -18.11 -14.46 -9.03
N LEU A 61 -18.19 -15.17 -10.15
CA LEU A 61 -17.03 -15.74 -10.83
C LEU A 61 -16.12 -14.65 -11.42
N ILE A 62 -16.73 -13.62 -12.02
CA ILE A 62 -15.99 -12.49 -12.57
C ILE A 62 -15.34 -11.68 -11.43
N PHE A 63 -16.06 -11.55 -10.32
CA PHE A 63 -15.54 -10.89 -9.13
C PHE A 63 -14.36 -11.65 -8.51
N ASP A 64 -14.42 -12.96 -8.47
CA ASP A 64 -13.32 -13.83 -8.02
C ASP A 64 -12.04 -13.59 -8.86
N TYR A 65 -12.19 -13.49 -10.19
CA TYR A 65 -11.07 -13.11 -11.06
C TYR A 65 -10.51 -11.73 -10.71
N TYR A 66 -11.39 -10.74 -10.47
CA TYR A 66 -10.94 -9.41 -10.05
C TYR A 66 -10.09 -9.49 -8.77
N ILE A 67 -10.54 -10.22 -7.76
CA ILE A 67 -9.84 -10.35 -6.47
C ILE A 67 -8.47 -11.02 -6.66
N LYS A 68 -8.40 -12.11 -7.40
CA LYS A 68 -7.20 -12.96 -7.53
C LYS A 68 -6.17 -12.37 -8.50
N GLU A 69 -6.61 -11.68 -9.54
CA GLU A 69 -5.73 -11.28 -10.64
C GLU A 69 -5.47 -9.77 -10.74
N ILE A 70 -6.42 -8.95 -10.32
CA ILE A 70 -6.32 -7.50 -10.47
C ILE A 70 -6.03 -6.83 -9.13
N ARG A 71 -6.82 -7.14 -8.10
CA ARG A 71 -6.66 -6.51 -6.80
C ARG A 71 -5.30 -6.83 -6.16
N VAL A 72 -4.78 -8.04 -6.35
CA VAL A 72 -3.45 -8.43 -5.88
C VAL A 72 -2.35 -7.51 -6.42
N LEU A 73 -2.45 -7.06 -7.69
CA LEU A 73 -1.51 -6.09 -8.25
C LEU A 73 -1.56 -4.74 -7.54
N LEU A 74 -2.76 -4.31 -7.13
CA LEU A 74 -3.00 -3.05 -6.43
C LEU A 74 -2.58 -3.10 -4.94
N GLU A 75 -2.35 -4.30 -4.41
CA GLU A 75 -1.95 -4.55 -3.03
C GLU A 75 -0.46 -4.94 -2.89
N GLN A 76 0.22 -5.30 -4.00
CA GLN A 76 1.60 -5.75 -3.98
C GLN A 76 2.54 -4.68 -3.40
N GLY A 77 3.30 -5.04 -2.36
CA GLY A 77 4.28 -4.15 -1.73
C GLY A 77 3.69 -2.88 -1.11
N VAL A 78 2.39 -2.84 -0.84
CA VAL A 78 1.65 -1.66 -0.38
C VAL A 78 2.26 -0.98 0.85
N ALA A 79 2.87 -1.72 1.76
CA ALA A 79 3.50 -1.17 2.96
C ALA A 79 4.70 -0.26 2.66
N VAL A 80 5.30 -0.39 1.47
CA VAL A 80 6.46 0.38 1.04
C VAL A 80 6.03 1.73 0.43
N TRP A 81 5.02 1.72 -0.43
CA TRP A 81 4.69 2.88 -1.26
C TRP A 81 3.40 3.62 -0.86
N ASN A 82 2.49 3.02 -0.11
CA ASN A 82 1.19 3.61 0.20
C ASN A 82 1.26 4.98 0.92
N SER A 83 2.25 5.15 1.81
CA SER A 83 2.43 6.38 2.58
C SER A 83 2.87 7.57 1.72
N GLY A 84 3.56 7.31 0.62
CA GLY A 84 4.08 8.33 -0.29
C GLY A 84 3.12 8.75 -1.40
N LEU A 85 1.90 8.18 -1.45
CA LEU A 85 0.93 8.50 -2.49
C LEU A 85 0.30 9.89 -2.32
N THR A 86 0.14 10.57 -3.44
CA THR A 86 -0.69 11.78 -3.53
C THR A 86 -2.18 11.42 -3.58
N LYS A 87 -3.05 12.39 -3.28
CA LYS A 87 -4.51 12.22 -3.41
C LYS A 87 -4.92 11.80 -4.83
N SER A 88 -4.25 12.32 -5.85
CA SER A 88 -4.49 11.96 -7.26
C SER A 88 -4.18 10.49 -7.52
N GLN A 89 -3.01 10.01 -7.08
CA GLN A 89 -2.61 8.61 -7.23
C GLN A 89 -3.55 7.65 -6.49
N ILE A 90 -3.98 8.03 -5.27
CA ILE A 90 -4.98 7.26 -4.53
C ILE A 90 -6.28 7.14 -5.32
N SER A 91 -6.76 8.25 -5.89
CA SER A 91 -7.99 8.28 -6.70
C SER A 91 -7.85 7.45 -7.98
N GLU A 92 -6.67 7.49 -8.63
CA GLU A 92 -6.38 6.72 -9.84
C GLU A 92 -6.42 5.21 -9.56
N LEU A 93 -5.77 4.75 -8.49
CA LEU A 93 -5.82 3.33 -8.10
C LEU A 93 -7.24 2.90 -7.68
N GLU A 94 -7.97 3.76 -6.97
CA GLU A 94 -9.37 3.50 -6.59
C GLU A 94 -10.28 3.36 -7.80
N LYS A 95 -10.00 4.11 -8.88
CA LYS A 95 -10.73 4.04 -10.16
C LYS A 95 -10.68 2.63 -10.76
N VAL A 96 -9.59 1.88 -10.57
CA VAL A 96 -9.49 0.49 -11.06
C VAL A 96 -10.58 -0.39 -10.43
N GLN A 97 -10.75 -0.35 -9.10
CA GLN A 97 -11.82 -1.09 -8.43
C GLN A 97 -13.20 -0.64 -8.87
N LYS A 98 -13.43 0.67 -8.97
CA LYS A 98 -14.71 1.23 -9.44
C LYS A 98 -15.08 0.73 -10.83
N VAL A 99 -14.11 0.75 -11.76
CA VAL A 99 -14.32 0.28 -13.14
C VAL A 99 -14.60 -1.22 -13.18
N ALA A 100 -13.84 -2.03 -12.42
CA ALA A 100 -14.08 -3.47 -12.33
C ALA A 100 -15.51 -3.77 -11.86
N LEU A 101 -15.92 -3.20 -10.73
CA LEU A 101 -17.25 -3.42 -10.16
C LEU A 101 -18.36 -2.93 -11.09
N LYS A 102 -18.15 -1.80 -11.78
CA LYS A 102 -19.11 -1.31 -12.77
C LYS A 102 -19.30 -2.27 -13.93
N ILE A 103 -18.22 -2.86 -14.44
CA ILE A 103 -18.32 -3.85 -15.53
C ILE A 103 -19.01 -5.12 -15.03
N ILE A 104 -18.64 -5.61 -13.85
CA ILE A 104 -19.20 -6.86 -13.28
C ILE A 104 -20.72 -6.73 -13.08
N LEU A 105 -21.18 -5.66 -12.43
CA LEU A 105 -22.61 -5.47 -12.12
C LEU A 105 -23.41 -4.99 -13.34
N GLY A 106 -22.81 -4.27 -14.30
CA GLY A 106 -23.54 -3.73 -15.44
C GLY A 106 -24.68 -2.82 -15.01
N ASP A 107 -25.93 -3.14 -15.41
CA ASP A 107 -27.12 -2.36 -15.09
C ASP A 107 -27.47 -2.32 -13.59
N GLN A 108 -27.01 -3.28 -12.82
CA GLN A 108 -27.18 -3.32 -11.37
C GLN A 108 -26.20 -2.40 -10.62
N TYR A 109 -25.28 -1.72 -11.33
CA TYR A 109 -24.36 -0.78 -10.73
C TYR A 109 -25.00 0.58 -10.51
N HIS A 110 -25.37 0.90 -9.28
CA HIS A 110 -25.94 2.20 -8.90
C HIS A 110 -24.87 3.15 -8.34
N SER A 111 -24.05 2.67 -7.41
CA SER A 111 -22.97 3.45 -6.82
C SER A 111 -21.80 2.57 -6.40
N TYR A 112 -20.62 3.19 -6.22
CA TYR A 112 -19.43 2.47 -5.75
C TYR A 112 -19.61 1.86 -4.36
N GLU A 113 -20.31 2.56 -3.48
CA GLU A 113 -20.57 2.10 -2.11
C GLU A 113 -21.51 0.91 -2.09
N LEU A 114 -22.60 0.96 -2.85
CA LEU A 114 -23.53 -0.16 -2.99
C LEU A 114 -22.86 -1.38 -3.62
N ALA A 115 -22.00 -1.18 -4.64
CA ALA A 115 -21.24 -2.26 -5.25
C ALA A 115 -20.25 -2.90 -4.28
N CYS A 116 -19.57 -2.11 -3.44
CA CYS A 116 -18.72 -2.64 -2.38
C CYS A 116 -19.52 -3.44 -1.35
N ASN A 117 -20.68 -2.96 -0.94
CA ASN A 117 -21.57 -3.65 -0.01
C ASN A 117 -22.11 -4.96 -0.59
N PHE A 118 -22.49 -4.95 -1.88
CA PHE A 118 -22.99 -6.15 -2.57
C PHE A 118 -21.97 -7.29 -2.52
N PHE A 119 -20.71 -7.01 -2.84
CA PHE A 119 -19.63 -7.99 -2.79
C PHE A 119 -18.95 -8.11 -1.40
N LYS A 120 -19.45 -7.40 -0.38
CA LYS A 120 -18.90 -7.39 0.98
C LYS A 120 -17.40 -7.07 1.01
N ILE A 121 -16.98 -6.11 0.19
CA ILE A 121 -15.60 -5.63 0.15
C ILE A 121 -15.50 -4.18 0.60
N GLU A 122 -14.32 -3.79 1.02
CA GLU A 122 -14.00 -2.43 1.39
C GLU A 122 -13.51 -1.61 0.18
N LYS A 123 -13.56 -0.29 0.30
CA LYS A 123 -12.87 0.62 -0.62
C LYS A 123 -11.39 0.25 -0.64
N LEU A 124 -10.77 0.31 -1.81
CA LEU A 124 -9.37 -0.09 -1.97
C LEU A 124 -8.41 0.70 -1.08
N SER A 125 -8.67 1.98 -0.85
CA SER A 125 -7.89 2.83 0.06
C SER A 125 -7.94 2.33 1.51
N THR A 126 -9.12 1.96 2.00
CA THR A 126 -9.31 1.36 3.33
C THR A 126 -8.58 0.03 3.44
N ARG A 127 -8.71 -0.81 2.43
CA ARG A 127 -8.05 -2.11 2.36
C ARG A 127 -6.52 -1.98 2.40
N ARG A 128 -5.95 -1.05 1.64
CA ARG A 128 -4.50 -0.77 1.66
C ARG A 128 -4.02 -0.33 3.04
N LEU A 129 -4.79 0.53 3.71
CA LEU A 129 -4.47 0.96 5.09
C LEU A 129 -4.47 -0.23 6.06
N GLN A 130 -5.43 -1.14 5.96
CA GLN A 130 -5.47 -2.35 6.78
C GLN A 130 -4.27 -3.26 6.53
N LEU A 131 -3.85 -3.44 5.27
CA LEU A 131 -2.67 -4.23 4.92
C LEU A 131 -1.39 -3.60 5.49
N CYS A 132 -1.24 -2.28 5.39
CA CYS A 132 -0.13 -1.57 6.02
C CYS A 132 -0.13 -1.74 7.54
N THR A 133 -1.29 -1.61 8.18
CA THR A 133 -1.44 -1.80 9.64
C THR A 133 -1.10 -3.23 10.04
N LYS A 134 -1.60 -4.23 9.30
CA LYS A 134 -1.29 -5.64 9.55
C LYS A 134 0.20 -5.93 9.42
N PHE A 135 0.84 -5.38 8.39
CA PHE A 135 2.28 -5.50 8.19
C PHE A 135 3.06 -4.83 9.32
N ALA A 136 2.70 -3.60 9.69
CA ALA A 136 3.33 -2.87 10.78
C ALA A 136 3.27 -3.64 12.11
N LEU A 137 2.09 -4.18 12.47
CA LEU A 137 1.91 -4.97 13.68
C LEU A 137 2.70 -6.29 13.65
N LYS A 138 2.78 -6.95 12.47
CA LYS A 138 3.59 -8.16 12.30
C LYS A 138 5.08 -7.84 12.48
N LEU A 139 5.56 -6.76 11.88
CA LEU A 139 6.96 -6.33 11.99
C LEU A 139 7.32 -5.94 13.44
N TYR A 140 6.42 -5.23 14.13
CA TYR A 140 6.60 -4.87 15.53
C TYR A 140 6.72 -6.08 16.47
N LYS A 141 6.03 -7.19 16.17
CA LYS A 141 6.08 -8.43 16.95
C LYS A 141 7.24 -9.35 16.58
N SER A 142 7.98 -9.05 15.52
CA SER A 142 9.11 -9.87 15.09
C SER A 142 10.39 -9.49 15.84
N ASP A 143 11.35 -10.40 15.84
CA ASP A 143 12.69 -10.20 16.42
C ASP A 143 13.47 -9.05 15.74
N LYS A 144 12.99 -8.60 14.57
CA LYS A 144 13.58 -7.48 13.81
C LYS A 144 13.02 -6.12 14.23
N SER A 145 12.12 -6.06 15.22
CA SER A 145 11.47 -4.82 15.65
C SER A 145 12.47 -3.71 15.97
N ASP A 146 13.50 -4.05 16.75
CA ASP A 146 14.52 -3.09 17.21
C ASP A 146 15.42 -2.57 16.09
N TYR A 147 15.52 -3.31 14.98
CA TYR A 147 16.25 -2.87 13.79
C TYR A 147 15.48 -1.78 13.01
N TYR A 148 14.15 -1.90 12.98
CA TYR A 148 13.31 -0.97 12.18
C TYR A 148 12.72 0.17 12.99
N PHE A 149 12.57 0.00 14.32
CA PHE A 149 11.88 0.96 15.17
C PHE A 149 12.69 1.32 16.41
N THR A 150 12.68 2.59 16.76
CA THR A 150 13.20 3.06 18.05
C THR A 150 12.07 3.04 19.08
N HIS A 151 12.23 2.24 20.13
CA HIS A 151 11.26 2.19 21.22
C HIS A 151 11.28 3.49 22.04
N ALA A 152 10.12 4.01 22.37
CA ALA A 152 10.02 5.18 23.23
C ALA A 152 10.40 4.81 24.68
N LYS A 153 11.36 5.54 25.24
CA LYS A 153 11.69 5.41 26.66
C LYS A 153 10.48 5.84 27.50
N LYS A 154 10.17 5.09 28.54
CA LYS A 154 9.14 5.50 29.51
C LYS A 154 9.61 6.79 30.19
N THR A 155 9.10 7.90 29.74
CA THR A 155 9.23 9.19 30.43
C THR A 155 8.02 9.40 31.32
N ILE A 156 8.23 10.16 32.40
CA ILE A 156 7.30 10.51 33.49
C ILE A 156 5.84 10.62 33.03
N ASN A 157 4.91 10.14 33.84
CA ASN A 157 3.46 10.18 33.64
C ASN A 157 2.95 11.57 33.27
N THR A 158 2.90 11.88 31.99
CA THR A 158 2.18 13.03 31.47
C THR A 158 0.77 12.58 31.07
N ARG A 159 -0.20 13.50 31.11
CA ARG A 159 -1.62 13.26 30.71
C ARG A 159 -1.77 12.83 29.24
N SER A 160 -0.71 12.97 28.43
CA SER A 160 -0.71 12.52 27.04
C SER A 160 -0.45 11.00 26.98
N GLU A 161 -1.19 10.30 26.13
CA GLU A 161 -0.95 8.86 25.88
C GLU A 161 0.50 8.60 25.44
N GLN A 162 1.21 7.76 26.18
CA GLN A 162 2.59 7.38 25.85
C GLN A 162 2.63 6.65 24.51
N LYS A 163 3.46 7.12 23.58
CA LYS A 163 3.77 6.41 22.35
C LYS A 163 4.60 5.17 22.64
N LEU A 164 4.37 4.07 21.89
CA LEU A 164 5.18 2.86 21.97
C LEU A 164 6.50 3.04 21.24
N LEU A 165 6.47 3.76 20.12
CA LEU A 165 7.61 4.00 19.24
C LEU A 165 7.87 5.49 19.09
N VAL A 166 9.16 5.82 18.93
CA VAL A 166 9.58 7.18 18.60
C VAL A 166 9.18 7.47 17.16
N GLU A 167 8.46 8.57 16.95
CA GLU A 167 8.23 9.13 15.63
C GLU A 167 9.29 10.20 15.40
N ASN A 168 10.15 10.00 14.42
CA ASN A 168 11.21 10.98 14.14
C ASN A 168 10.58 12.32 13.76
N GLN A 169 11.11 13.40 14.32
CA GLN A 169 10.75 14.75 13.88
C GLN A 169 11.18 14.93 12.44
N CYS A 170 10.26 15.33 11.59
CA CYS A 170 10.46 15.39 10.14
C CYS A 170 10.20 16.81 9.65
N ASN A 171 11.24 17.44 9.11
CA ASN A 171 11.14 18.77 8.54
C ASN A 171 10.57 18.77 7.11
N THR A 172 10.41 17.59 6.49
CA THR A 172 9.88 17.46 5.13
C THR A 172 8.78 16.39 5.07
N THR A 173 7.79 16.59 4.21
CA THR A 173 6.72 15.62 3.93
C THR A 173 7.27 14.27 3.46
N LYS A 174 8.39 14.26 2.74
CA LYS A 174 9.03 13.05 2.24
C LYS A 174 9.53 12.17 3.39
N VAL A 175 10.24 12.74 4.36
CA VAL A 175 10.72 12.01 5.55
C VAL A 175 9.55 11.62 6.45
N PHE A 176 8.55 12.47 6.59
CA PHE A 176 7.33 12.16 7.34
C PHE A 176 6.61 10.94 6.78
N ASN A 177 6.52 10.81 5.45
CA ASN A 177 5.86 9.70 4.76
C ASN A 177 6.80 8.53 4.48
N ALA A 178 8.06 8.58 4.89
CA ALA A 178 8.95 7.43 4.76
C ALA A 178 8.35 6.18 5.43
N PRO A 179 8.49 4.98 4.84
CA PRO A 179 7.80 3.78 5.29
C PRO A 179 7.96 3.49 6.78
N HIS A 180 9.16 3.59 7.33
CA HIS A 180 9.43 3.35 8.76
C HIS A 180 8.66 4.30 9.69
N ASN A 181 8.62 5.62 9.38
CA ASN A 181 7.87 6.61 10.16
C ASN A 181 6.36 6.39 10.05
N TYR A 182 5.89 6.05 8.86
CA TYR A 182 4.48 5.73 8.63
C TYR A 182 4.05 4.49 9.41
N LEU A 183 4.83 3.42 9.36
CA LEU A 183 4.54 2.18 10.09
C LEU A 183 4.58 2.41 11.61
N ALA A 184 5.53 3.19 12.13
CA ALA A 184 5.58 3.55 13.55
C ALA A 184 4.32 4.30 14.00
N ARG A 185 3.80 5.24 13.19
CA ARG A 185 2.51 5.91 13.46
C ARG A 185 1.34 4.92 13.49
N LEU A 186 1.26 4.01 12.55
CA LEU A 186 0.21 2.98 12.54
C LEU A 186 0.25 2.10 13.78
N ILE A 187 1.43 1.72 14.26
CA ILE A 187 1.63 0.96 15.51
C ILE A 187 1.13 1.78 16.69
N ASN A 188 1.55 3.04 16.81
CA ASN A 188 1.13 3.93 17.89
C ASN A 188 -0.40 4.15 17.91
N GLN A 189 -1.04 4.28 16.76
CA GLN A 189 -2.50 4.40 16.63
C GLN A 189 -3.26 3.12 17.00
N ASN A 190 -2.64 1.96 16.90
CA ASN A 190 -3.25 0.66 17.18
C ASN A 190 -2.76 -0.02 18.46
N LYS A 191 -2.32 0.76 19.45
CA LYS A 191 -1.78 0.26 20.73
C LYS A 191 -2.70 -0.72 21.46
N SER A 192 -4.02 -0.47 21.42
CA SER A 192 -5.01 -1.34 22.06
C SER A 192 -4.95 -2.78 21.53
N LYS A 193 -4.71 -2.95 20.24
CA LYS A 193 -4.56 -4.27 19.60
C LYS A 193 -3.26 -5.00 20.00
N ILE A 194 -2.27 -4.28 20.54
CA ILE A 194 -0.97 -4.84 20.95
C ILE A 194 -1.04 -5.33 22.39
N LYS A 195 -1.74 -4.62 23.29
CA LYS A 195 -1.83 -4.95 24.71
C LYS A 195 -2.59 -6.26 25.00
N ILE A 196 -3.54 -6.62 24.15
CA ILE A 196 -4.40 -7.82 24.33
C ILE A 196 -3.61 -9.14 24.19
N ASN A 197 -2.44 -9.14 23.55
CA ASN A 197 -1.66 -10.36 23.27
C ASN A 197 -0.43 -10.54 24.18
N LYS A 198 -0.35 -9.86 25.30
CA LYS A 198 0.73 -10.00 26.31
C LYS A 198 0.30 -10.66 27.63
N ASN A 199 -0.93 -11.24 27.68
CA ASN A 199 -1.41 -12.07 28.78
C ASN A 199 -1.33 -13.54 28.42
#